data_be1d186eaba801c6a118cd572106d8ce
#
_entry.id   be1d186eaba801c6a118cd572106d8ce
#
_cell.length_a   1.000
_cell.length_b   1.000
_cell.length_c   1.000
_cell.angle_alpha   90.00
_cell.angle_beta   90.00
_cell.angle_gamma   90.00
#
_symmetry.space_group_name_H-M   'P 1'
#
loop_
_entity.id
_entity.type
_entity.pdbx_description
1 polymer ?
#
loop_
_entity_poly.entity_id
_entity_poly.type
_entity_poly.pdbx_seq_one_letter_code
_entity_poly.pdbx_strand_id
1 'polypeptide(L)'
;MGANFNLKTLTVAIAALSIASVASAAGLDRSGQDITAFLQDGVYAEAVYTYIDGDVTGKDSSGNKIDDIAESYDFFRYGVKADINDTFSVGVLYDEPFGAAADYSGKNNFVDQNPLSPRNDEGTNVEVRTENLTGIIGAKLGENKNFQVYGGPVAQRVKASVKLRGTAYSIANGYTTNISADQDYGWLAGVAYSKPEIALQAALTYRSEIEHNTQAAEIYPFAQRVGLSPNRIDTIEITTPESVNFDFQTGINPTMLATAKVRWVPWSDFAITPSLYNETSKKLAGQPGIPAEGLDLVSYDKDQWQVELGLAKRLTPVLAVTGTVGWDSGAGNPVSSLGPIEGYYSAGLGAKYNVTENWAISAGGKYLWFGDAKGQIPSKTIVSDFEDNDGFALGVKLSYQAKQNFN
;
A
#
# COMPACT_ATOMS: atom_id res chain seq x y z
N MET A 1 -17.17 -33.01 -23.65
CA MET A 1 -15.70 -32.88 -23.62
C MET A 1 -15.37 -31.71 -22.71
N GLY A 2 -14.91 -31.98 -21.49
CA GLY A 2 -14.48 -30.96 -20.54
C GLY A 2 -13.23 -30.29 -21.05
N ALA A 3 -13.25 -28.99 -21.19
CA ALA A 3 -12.06 -28.21 -21.53
C ALA A 3 -11.09 -28.31 -20.35
N ASN A 4 -9.98 -29.02 -20.49
CA ASN A 4 -8.93 -29.08 -19.48
C ASN A 4 -8.18 -27.75 -19.48
N PHE A 5 -8.50 -26.88 -18.54
CA PHE A 5 -7.75 -25.67 -18.28
C PHE A 5 -6.42 -26.01 -17.61
N ASN A 6 -5.32 -25.59 -18.24
CA ASN A 6 -4.02 -25.68 -17.60
C ASN A 6 -3.79 -24.43 -16.75
N LEU A 7 -4.41 -24.40 -15.55
CA LEU A 7 -4.35 -23.29 -14.62
C LEU A 7 -2.92 -22.86 -14.27
N LYS A 8 -1.99 -23.80 -14.15
CA LYS A 8 -0.61 -23.52 -13.74
C LYS A 8 0.10 -22.50 -14.61
N THR A 9 -0.22 -22.43 -15.90
CA THR A 9 0.44 -21.49 -16.82
C THR A 9 -0.22 -20.12 -16.80
N LEU A 10 -1.54 -20.03 -16.58
CA LEU A 10 -2.31 -18.79 -16.72
C LEU A 10 -2.38 -17.94 -15.45
N THR A 11 -2.61 -18.57 -14.31
CA THR A 11 -2.96 -17.85 -13.08
C THR A 11 -1.86 -16.98 -12.47
N VAL A 12 -0.61 -17.30 -12.70
CA VAL A 12 0.50 -16.67 -11.96
C VAL A 12 1.13 -15.46 -12.67
N ALA A 13 0.87 -15.28 -13.97
CA ALA A 13 1.35 -14.08 -14.69
C ALA A 13 0.73 -12.79 -14.14
N ILE A 14 -0.51 -12.84 -13.66
CA ILE A 14 -1.24 -11.69 -13.16
C ILE A 14 -0.77 -11.28 -11.75
N ALA A 15 -0.45 -12.24 -10.89
CA ALA A 15 0.01 -11.95 -9.54
C ALA A 15 1.38 -11.25 -9.47
N ALA A 16 2.21 -11.33 -10.52
CA ALA A 16 3.45 -10.54 -10.61
C ALA A 16 3.19 -9.06 -10.89
N LEU A 17 2.01 -8.73 -11.42
CA LEU A 17 1.58 -7.36 -11.71
C LEU A 17 0.65 -6.77 -10.64
N SER A 18 0.35 -7.51 -9.59
CA SER A 18 -0.39 -6.99 -8.42
C SER A 18 0.53 -6.06 -7.63
N ILE A 19 0.76 -4.90 -8.19
CA ILE A 19 1.63 -3.88 -7.66
C ILE A 19 0.73 -2.77 -7.18
N ALA A 20 0.83 -2.48 -5.90
CA ALA A 20 0.19 -1.38 -5.26
C ALA A 20 0.83 -0.03 -5.62
N SER A 21 0.23 1.01 -5.16
CA SER A 21 0.49 2.41 -5.43
C SER A 21 1.92 2.88 -5.16
N VAL A 22 2.38 3.81 -5.98
CA VAL A 22 3.58 4.61 -5.75
C VAL A 22 3.29 5.63 -4.65
N ALA A 23 4.23 5.78 -3.73
CA ALA A 23 4.34 6.84 -2.72
C ALA A 23 3.01 7.57 -2.40
N SER A 24 2.11 6.91 -1.67
CA SER A 24 0.87 7.53 -1.17
C SER A 24 -0.16 7.93 -2.24
N ALA A 25 -0.26 7.19 -3.36
CA ALA A 25 -1.27 7.47 -4.39
C ALA A 25 -2.71 7.37 -3.86
N ALA A 26 -2.92 6.59 -2.79
CA ALA A 26 -4.15 6.55 -2.03
C ALA A 26 -3.84 6.19 -0.59
N GLY A 27 -3.82 7.18 0.28
CA GLY A 27 -3.38 6.96 1.65
C GLY A 27 -1.93 6.47 1.72
N LEU A 28 -1.69 5.43 2.50
CA LEU A 28 -0.37 4.79 2.63
C LEU A 28 -0.32 3.40 1.97
N ASP A 29 -1.27 3.03 1.13
CA ASP A 29 -1.38 1.65 0.58
C ASP A 29 -0.21 1.30 -0.36
N ARG A 30 0.41 0.13 -0.19
CA ARG A 30 1.57 -0.34 -0.97
C ARG A 30 1.38 -1.71 -1.60
N SER A 31 1.37 -2.79 -0.82
CA SER A 31 1.40 -4.16 -1.36
C SER A 31 0.05 -4.68 -1.83
N GLY A 32 -1.06 -4.00 -1.48
CA GLY A 32 -2.41 -4.46 -1.73
C GLY A 32 -2.80 -5.72 -0.95
N GLN A 33 -1.93 -6.25 -0.10
CA GLN A 33 -2.16 -7.40 0.79
C GLN A 33 -2.70 -8.65 0.07
N ASP A 34 -2.02 -9.08 -0.97
CA ASP A 34 -2.42 -10.18 -1.84
C ASP A 34 -2.48 -11.52 -1.10
N ILE A 35 -3.60 -12.24 -1.23
CA ILE A 35 -3.86 -13.55 -0.61
C ILE A 35 -3.64 -14.71 -1.59
N THR A 36 -3.41 -14.44 -2.86
CA THR A 36 -3.48 -15.44 -3.93
C THR A 36 -2.48 -16.58 -3.80
N ALA A 37 -1.34 -16.37 -3.12
CA ALA A 37 -0.39 -17.43 -2.80
C ALA A 37 -1.00 -18.52 -1.92
N PHE A 38 -1.84 -18.13 -0.94
CA PHE A 38 -2.53 -19.09 -0.08
C PHE A 38 -3.63 -19.88 -0.81
N LEU A 39 -4.21 -19.30 -1.85
CA LEU A 39 -5.30 -19.91 -2.62
C LEU A 39 -4.81 -20.89 -3.71
N GLN A 40 -3.51 -21.11 -3.83
CA GLN A 40 -2.96 -22.09 -4.77
C GLN A 40 -3.17 -23.52 -4.28
N ASP A 41 -3.25 -24.48 -5.23
CA ASP A 41 -3.39 -25.89 -4.90
C ASP A 41 -2.03 -26.55 -4.59
N GLY A 42 -2.04 -27.51 -3.67
CA GLY A 42 -0.88 -28.33 -3.31
C GLY A 42 0.15 -27.58 -2.45
N VAL A 43 1.42 -27.83 -2.70
CA VAL A 43 2.52 -27.03 -2.14
C VAL A 43 2.80 -25.87 -3.08
N TYR A 44 2.82 -24.67 -2.53
CA TYR A 44 3.14 -23.45 -3.26
C TYR A 44 4.12 -22.58 -2.49
N ALA A 45 5.08 -22.01 -3.20
CA ALA A 45 5.98 -21.00 -2.65
C ALA A 45 6.23 -19.92 -3.69
N GLU A 46 6.35 -18.68 -3.24
CA GLU A 46 6.73 -17.55 -4.09
C GLU A 46 7.64 -16.56 -3.38
N ALA A 47 8.48 -15.92 -4.17
CA ALA A 47 9.20 -14.72 -3.80
C ALA A 47 8.98 -13.68 -4.89
N VAL A 48 8.51 -12.50 -4.51
CA VAL A 48 8.22 -11.38 -5.41
C VAL A 48 9.08 -10.19 -5.01
N TYR A 49 9.78 -9.62 -5.96
CA TYR A 49 10.47 -8.34 -5.80
C TYR A 49 9.73 -7.30 -6.62
N THR A 50 9.45 -6.16 -6.02
CA THR A 50 8.78 -5.03 -6.66
C THR A 50 9.62 -3.78 -6.48
N TYR A 51 9.83 -3.06 -7.58
CA TYR A 51 10.45 -1.74 -7.61
C TYR A 51 9.44 -0.73 -8.16
N ILE A 52 9.32 0.41 -7.49
CA ILE A 52 8.40 1.48 -7.86
C ILE A 52 9.14 2.79 -7.88
N ASP A 53 8.88 3.60 -8.91
CA ASP A 53 9.42 4.93 -9.09
C ASP A 53 8.31 5.85 -9.62
N GLY A 54 8.19 7.02 -9.02
CA GLY A 54 7.24 8.05 -9.42
C GLY A 54 7.96 9.36 -9.71
N ASP A 55 7.38 10.15 -10.59
CA ASP A 55 7.76 11.54 -10.84
C ASP A 55 6.60 12.42 -10.36
N VAL A 56 6.76 13.06 -9.20
CA VAL A 56 5.74 13.88 -8.54
C VAL A 56 6.26 15.28 -8.36
N THR A 57 5.93 16.14 -9.32
CA THR A 57 6.34 17.52 -9.39
C THR A 57 5.15 18.46 -9.29
N GLY A 58 5.39 19.72 -8.89
CA GLY A 58 4.29 20.66 -8.74
C GLY A 58 4.78 22.10 -8.60
N LYS A 59 3.90 22.93 -8.05
CA LYS A 59 4.17 24.34 -7.71
C LYS A 59 3.66 24.64 -6.31
N ASP A 60 4.41 25.43 -5.56
CA ASP A 60 3.94 25.95 -4.28
C ASP A 60 2.98 27.15 -4.46
N SER A 61 2.40 27.63 -3.37
CA SER A 61 1.45 28.75 -3.38
C SER A 61 2.08 30.07 -3.84
N SER A 62 3.40 30.19 -3.88
CA SER A 62 4.14 31.34 -4.39
C SER A 62 4.51 31.19 -5.87
N GLY A 63 4.17 30.06 -6.50
CA GLY A 63 4.48 29.75 -7.90
C GLY A 63 5.88 29.18 -8.12
N ASN A 64 6.64 28.88 -7.05
CA ASN A 64 7.93 28.23 -7.20
C ASN A 64 7.75 26.76 -7.60
N LYS A 65 8.66 26.30 -8.46
CA LYS A 65 8.68 24.89 -8.87
C LYS A 65 9.02 23.99 -7.67
N ILE A 66 8.28 22.92 -7.51
CA ILE A 66 8.60 21.78 -6.66
C ILE A 66 9.13 20.69 -7.58
N ASP A 67 10.41 20.33 -7.39
CA ASP A 67 11.02 19.20 -8.10
C ASP A 67 10.43 17.87 -7.60
N ASP A 68 10.75 16.78 -8.26
CA ASP A 68 10.25 15.47 -7.88
C ASP A 68 10.47 15.16 -6.40
N ILE A 69 9.38 14.89 -5.69
CA ILE A 69 9.36 14.58 -4.26
C ILE A 69 9.21 13.09 -3.97
N ALA A 70 8.86 12.29 -5.00
CA ALA A 70 8.67 10.87 -4.81
C ALA A 70 10.02 10.17 -4.71
N GLU A 71 10.23 9.44 -3.63
CA GLU A 71 11.37 8.57 -3.52
C GLU A 71 11.02 7.20 -4.09
N SER A 72 11.90 6.68 -4.95
CA SER A 72 11.78 5.30 -5.40
C SER A 72 11.89 4.36 -4.22
N TYR A 73 11.15 3.27 -4.26
CA TYR A 73 11.23 2.24 -3.23
C TYR A 73 11.07 0.85 -3.81
N ASP A 74 11.58 -0.11 -3.07
CA ASP A 74 11.43 -1.52 -3.38
C ASP A 74 10.96 -2.29 -2.17
N PHE A 75 10.30 -3.41 -2.41
CA PHE A 75 9.88 -4.31 -1.36
C PHE A 75 9.78 -5.75 -1.86
N PHE A 76 9.86 -6.67 -0.90
CA PHE A 76 9.66 -8.08 -1.12
C PHE A 76 8.30 -8.54 -0.61
N ARG A 77 7.77 -9.55 -1.27
CA ARG A 77 6.64 -10.34 -0.79
C ARG A 77 7.03 -11.82 -0.87
N TYR A 78 6.72 -12.55 0.17
CA TYR A 78 6.96 -13.98 0.24
C TYR A 78 5.67 -14.71 0.61
N GLY A 79 5.49 -15.88 0.03
CA GLY A 79 4.39 -16.75 0.38
C GLY A 79 4.80 -18.21 0.33
N VAL A 80 4.43 -18.98 1.35
CA VAL A 80 4.51 -20.44 1.36
C VAL A 80 3.20 -21.00 1.84
N LYS A 81 2.74 -22.06 1.15
CA LYS A 81 1.48 -22.75 1.46
C LYS A 81 1.63 -24.23 1.19
N ALA A 82 0.99 -25.04 2.01
CA ALA A 82 0.86 -26.48 1.79
C ALA A 82 -0.54 -26.97 2.15
N ASP A 83 -1.08 -27.87 1.33
CA ASP A 83 -2.22 -28.68 1.73
C ASP A 83 -1.71 -29.77 2.69
N ILE A 84 -2.30 -29.88 3.90
CA ILE A 84 -1.96 -30.93 4.87
C ILE A 84 -2.66 -32.23 4.46
N ASN A 85 -3.87 -32.09 3.96
CA ASN A 85 -4.70 -33.13 3.37
C ASN A 85 -5.69 -32.50 2.38
N ASP A 86 -6.65 -33.26 1.88
CA ASP A 86 -7.65 -32.78 0.93
C ASP A 86 -8.62 -31.72 1.49
N THR A 87 -8.61 -31.53 2.82
CA THR A 87 -9.50 -30.59 3.52
C THR A 87 -8.73 -29.38 4.07
N PHE A 88 -7.58 -29.57 4.70
CA PHE A 88 -6.87 -28.53 5.44
C PHE A 88 -5.61 -28.05 4.73
N SER A 89 -5.42 -26.75 4.78
CA SER A 89 -4.24 -26.05 4.26
C SER A 89 -3.63 -25.15 5.34
N VAL A 90 -2.33 -24.94 5.27
CA VAL A 90 -1.60 -23.95 6.09
C VAL A 90 -0.73 -23.08 5.20
N GLY A 91 -0.50 -21.87 5.63
CA GLY A 91 0.37 -20.95 4.90
C GLY A 91 0.96 -19.86 5.79
N VAL A 92 2.03 -19.26 5.29
CA VAL A 92 2.66 -18.08 5.85
C VAL A 92 2.92 -17.10 4.72
N LEU A 93 2.51 -15.86 4.91
CA LEU A 93 2.73 -14.77 3.98
C LEU A 93 3.51 -13.66 4.66
N TYR A 94 4.41 -13.02 3.92
CA TYR A 94 5.08 -11.78 4.29
C TYR A 94 4.82 -10.73 3.23
N ASP A 95 4.48 -9.52 3.65
CA ASP A 95 4.34 -8.36 2.78
C ASP A 95 4.59 -7.05 3.53
N GLU A 96 4.70 -5.95 2.78
CA GLU A 96 4.84 -4.58 3.29
C GLU A 96 3.60 -3.78 2.85
N PRO A 97 2.50 -3.81 3.65
CA PRO A 97 1.19 -3.34 3.20
C PRO A 97 1.09 -1.84 3.05
N PHE A 98 1.69 -1.08 3.97
CA PHE A 98 1.55 0.37 4.03
C PHE A 98 2.91 1.07 4.09
N GLY A 99 2.98 2.24 3.49
CA GLY A 99 4.19 3.06 3.55
C GLY A 99 4.10 4.33 2.74
N ALA A 100 4.99 5.27 3.05
CA ALA A 100 5.20 6.50 2.31
C ALA A 100 6.68 6.86 2.33
N ALA A 101 7.14 7.49 1.27
CA ALA A 101 8.47 8.09 1.20
C ALA A 101 8.39 9.31 0.28
N ALA A 102 8.59 10.50 0.83
CA ALA A 102 8.66 11.74 0.07
C ALA A 102 9.69 12.67 0.68
N ASP A 103 10.44 13.36 -0.18
CA ASP A 103 11.48 14.31 0.21
C ASP A 103 11.44 15.55 -0.66
N TYR A 104 11.16 16.69 -0.04
CA TYR A 104 11.16 17.98 -0.71
C TYR A 104 12.56 18.56 -0.77
N SER A 105 12.95 19.05 -1.92
CA SER A 105 14.24 19.67 -2.16
C SER A 105 14.12 20.92 -3.03
N GLY A 106 15.24 21.65 -3.19
CA GLY A 106 15.30 22.83 -4.05
C GLY A 106 14.76 24.11 -3.40
N LYS A 107 14.38 25.09 -4.24
CA LYS A 107 13.94 26.42 -3.77
C LYS A 107 12.44 26.56 -3.86
N ASN A 108 11.74 26.08 -2.85
CA ASN A 108 10.28 26.18 -2.72
C ASN A 108 9.87 26.34 -1.25
N ASN A 109 8.57 26.54 -1.00
CA ASN A 109 8.04 26.80 0.32
C ASN A 109 8.07 25.60 1.28
N PHE A 110 8.45 24.41 0.84
CA PHE A 110 8.58 23.20 1.65
C PHE A 110 10.02 22.92 2.11
N VAL A 111 10.94 23.84 1.83
CA VAL A 111 12.36 23.77 2.23
C VAL A 111 12.69 24.97 3.10
N ASP A 112 13.45 24.78 4.17
CA ASP A 112 13.89 25.88 5.02
C ASP A 112 14.97 26.69 4.29
N GLN A 113 14.59 27.87 3.81
CA GLN A 113 15.46 28.79 3.05
C GLN A 113 16.13 29.86 3.93
N ASN A 114 15.99 29.77 5.26
CA ASN A 114 16.60 30.76 6.15
C ASN A 114 18.09 30.46 6.37
N PRO A 115 19.03 31.31 5.87
CA PRO A 115 20.47 31.09 6.02
C PRO A 115 20.96 31.07 7.48
N LEU A 116 20.16 31.61 8.41
CA LEU A 116 20.46 31.60 9.83
C LEU A 116 19.85 30.46 10.59
N SER A 117 19.05 29.64 9.91
CA SER A 117 18.46 28.43 10.50
C SER A 117 19.51 27.32 10.57
N PRO A 118 19.57 26.57 11.69
CA PRO A 118 20.37 25.34 11.74
C PRO A 118 19.86 24.25 10.78
N ARG A 119 18.70 24.49 10.14
CA ARG A 119 18.04 23.59 9.18
C ARG A 119 18.03 24.17 7.77
N ASN A 120 18.88 25.18 7.48
CA ASN A 120 18.95 25.78 6.16
C ASN A 120 19.13 24.69 5.07
N ASP A 121 18.35 24.78 4.00
CA ASP A 121 18.29 23.84 2.89
C ASP A 121 17.73 22.43 3.25
N GLU A 122 17.22 22.24 4.48
CA GLU A 122 16.50 21.01 4.84
C GLU A 122 15.05 21.06 4.32
N GLY A 123 14.65 20.01 3.61
CA GLY A 123 13.30 19.86 3.07
C GLY A 123 12.33 19.14 4.00
N THR A 124 11.04 19.31 3.73
CA THR A 124 9.99 18.48 4.30
C THR A 124 10.21 17.03 3.85
N ASN A 125 10.09 16.11 4.80
CA ASN A 125 10.34 14.70 4.56
C ASN A 125 9.34 13.85 5.34
N VAL A 126 8.92 12.75 4.73
CA VAL A 126 8.10 11.71 5.38
C VAL A 126 8.63 10.34 5.00
N GLU A 127 8.72 9.47 5.98
CA GLU A 127 8.97 8.05 5.79
C GLU A 127 8.04 7.26 6.71
N VAL A 128 7.27 6.34 6.12
CA VAL A 128 6.44 5.36 6.85
C VAL A 128 6.71 3.98 6.28
N ARG A 129 6.95 3.01 7.14
CA ARG A 129 7.14 1.61 6.75
C ARG A 129 6.34 0.68 7.64
N THR A 130 5.73 -0.33 7.02
CA THR A 130 5.10 -1.46 7.71
C THR A 130 5.60 -2.77 7.13
N GLU A 131 5.64 -3.78 7.98
CA GLU A 131 5.99 -5.16 7.61
C GLU A 131 4.97 -6.09 8.27
N ASN A 132 4.41 -7.03 7.49
CA ASN A 132 3.43 -8.00 7.97
C ASN A 132 3.96 -9.42 7.81
N LEU A 133 3.79 -10.21 8.86
CA LEU A 133 3.90 -11.67 8.81
C LEU A 133 2.54 -12.26 9.18
N THR A 134 1.98 -13.06 8.27
CA THR A 134 0.63 -13.61 8.41
C THR A 134 0.67 -15.14 8.41
N GLY A 135 0.17 -15.76 9.47
CA GLY A 135 -0.08 -17.20 9.51
C GLY A 135 -1.53 -17.51 9.15
N ILE A 136 -1.77 -18.49 8.29
CA ILE A 136 -3.11 -18.81 7.77
C ILE A 136 -3.38 -20.30 7.86
N ILE A 137 -4.59 -20.62 8.30
CA ILE A 137 -5.15 -21.96 8.22
C ILE A 137 -6.40 -21.89 7.36
N GLY A 138 -6.60 -22.85 6.48
CA GLY A 138 -7.79 -22.97 5.63
C GLY A 138 -8.42 -24.35 5.68
N ALA A 139 -9.72 -24.39 5.45
CA ALA A 139 -10.48 -25.64 5.32
C ALA A 139 -11.36 -25.60 4.07
N LYS A 140 -11.21 -26.60 3.21
CA LYS A 140 -12.05 -26.83 2.02
C LYS A 140 -13.30 -27.59 2.42
N LEU A 141 -14.47 -27.11 2.01
CA LEU A 141 -15.79 -27.59 2.41
C LEU A 141 -16.62 -28.03 1.19
N GLY A 142 -17.64 -28.84 1.45
CA GLY A 142 -18.54 -29.41 0.44
C GLY A 142 -18.01 -30.70 -0.17
N GLU A 143 -18.87 -31.43 -0.83
CA GLU A 143 -18.54 -32.75 -1.43
C GLU A 143 -17.42 -32.59 -2.49
N ASN A 144 -17.46 -31.53 -3.28
CA ASN A 144 -16.46 -31.26 -4.31
C ASN A 144 -15.32 -30.35 -3.83
N LYS A 145 -15.25 -30.02 -2.52
CA LYS A 145 -14.23 -29.10 -1.95
C LYS A 145 -14.14 -27.72 -2.65
N ASN A 146 -15.26 -27.23 -3.19
CA ASN A 146 -15.31 -26.00 -3.96
C ASN A 146 -15.26 -24.74 -3.07
N PHE A 147 -15.71 -24.82 -1.82
CA PHE A 147 -15.66 -23.74 -0.85
C PHE A 147 -14.46 -23.90 0.06
N GLN A 148 -13.81 -22.78 0.35
CA GLN A 148 -12.72 -22.70 1.32
C GLN A 148 -13.01 -21.56 2.30
N VAL A 149 -12.87 -21.82 3.59
CA VAL A 149 -12.81 -20.79 4.63
C VAL A 149 -11.39 -20.74 5.16
N TYR A 150 -10.89 -19.56 5.45
CA TYR A 150 -9.54 -19.40 5.94
C TYR A 150 -9.42 -18.21 6.90
N GLY A 151 -8.38 -18.23 7.71
CA GLY A 151 -8.09 -17.15 8.63
C GLY A 151 -6.81 -17.39 9.43
N GLY A 152 -6.40 -16.38 10.16
CA GLY A 152 -5.24 -16.51 11.01
C GLY A 152 -4.70 -15.17 11.54
N PRO A 153 -3.68 -15.22 12.40
CA PRO A 153 -3.07 -14.05 13.00
C PRO A 153 -2.18 -13.30 12.02
N VAL A 154 -2.10 -11.99 12.21
CA VAL A 154 -1.18 -11.08 11.53
C VAL A 154 -0.30 -10.41 12.59
N ALA A 155 1.01 -10.50 12.45
CA ALA A 155 1.97 -9.68 13.20
C ALA A 155 2.40 -8.53 12.29
N GLN A 156 2.20 -7.29 12.73
CA GLN A 156 2.58 -6.10 11.98
C GLN A 156 3.60 -5.28 12.75
N ARG A 157 4.64 -4.84 12.07
CA ARG A 157 5.58 -3.85 12.56
C ARG A 157 5.40 -2.55 11.82
N VAL A 158 5.41 -1.43 12.55
CA VAL A 158 5.30 -0.07 11.99
C VAL A 158 6.40 0.81 12.52
N LYS A 159 6.91 1.73 11.71
CA LYS A 159 7.76 2.86 12.10
C LYS A 159 7.48 4.04 11.18
N ALA A 160 7.66 5.26 11.69
CA ALA A 160 7.48 6.46 10.90
C ALA A 160 8.38 7.60 11.36
N SER A 161 8.69 8.52 10.44
CA SER A 161 9.31 9.80 10.73
C SER A 161 8.74 10.88 9.84
N VAL A 162 8.59 12.09 10.37
CA VAL A 162 8.10 13.26 9.62
C VAL A 162 8.90 14.48 10.02
N LYS A 163 9.31 15.28 9.02
CA LYS A 163 9.91 16.59 9.18
C LYS A 163 9.09 17.60 8.40
N LEU A 164 8.62 18.65 9.05
CA LEU A 164 7.95 19.77 8.41
C LEU A 164 8.92 20.93 8.29
N ARG A 165 9.18 21.41 7.08
CA ARG A 165 10.14 22.45 6.77
C ARG A 165 9.53 23.48 5.84
N GLY A 166 10.08 24.70 5.94
CA GLY A 166 9.75 25.77 5.04
C GLY A 166 8.52 26.60 5.42
N THR A 167 8.28 27.64 4.65
CA THR A 167 7.22 28.64 4.92
C THR A 167 5.81 28.10 4.67
N ALA A 168 5.67 27.03 3.88
CA ALA A 168 4.38 26.36 3.67
C ALA A 168 3.74 25.91 4.99
N TYR A 169 4.56 25.46 5.93
CA TYR A 169 4.10 25.01 7.25
C TYR A 169 4.04 26.12 8.30
N SER A 170 4.43 27.36 7.95
CA SER A 170 4.32 28.52 8.85
C SER A 170 4.93 28.23 10.23
N ILE A 171 4.11 28.26 11.28
CA ILE A 171 4.52 28.00 12.67
C ILE A 171 5.03 26.57 12.90
N ALA A 172 4.64 25.63 12.08
CA ALA A 172 5.10 24.24 12.15
C ALA A 172 6.45 24.01 11.43
N ASN A 173 7.03 25.04 10.81
CA ASN A 173 8.40 24.93 10.29
C ASN A 173 9.38 24.55 11.41
N GLY A 174 10.17 23.52 11.16
CA GLY A 174 11.11 22.95 12.13
C GLY A 174 10.54 21.85 13.01
N TYR A 175 9.26 21.51 12.86
CA TYR A 175 8.69 20.33 13.52
C TYR A 175 9.35 19.06 13.03
N THR A 176 9.64 18.14 13.95
CA THR A 176 10.18 16.82 13.65
C THR A 176 9.56 15.80 14.60
N THR A 177 9.12 14.68 14.09
CA THR A 177 8.74 13.54 14.92
C THR A 177 9.37 12.24 14.42
N ASN A 178 9.84 11.43 15.36
CA ASN A 178 10.29 10.07 15.13
C ASN A 178 9.42 9.14 15.96
N ILE A 179 8.70 8.28 15.30
CA ILE A 179 7.83 7.27 15.89
C ILE A 179 8.60 5.97 15.95
N SER A 180 8.83 5.48 17.16
CA SER A 180 9.60 4.26 17.41
C SER A 180 8.94 3.06 16.77
N ALA A 181 9.75 2.13 16.28
CA ALA A 181 9.24 0.88 15.74
C ALA A 181 8.47 0.11 16.82
N ASP A 182 7.29 -0.36 16.45
CA ASP A 182 6.41 -1.15 17.30
C ASP A 182 5.89 -2.36 16.55
N GLN A 183 5.59 -3.44 17.27
CA GLN A 183 4.99 -4.63 16.73
C GLN A 183 3.71 -4.95 17.49
N ASP A 184 2.62 -5.08 16.75
CA ASP A 184 1.34 -5.49 17.31
C ASP A 184 0.64 -6.50 16.39
N TYR A 185 -0.53 -6.97 16.79
CA TYR A 185 -1.18 -8.12 16.20
C TYR A 185 -2.61 -7.80 15.77
N GLY A 186 -2.97 -8.36 14.64
CA GLY A 186 -4.33 -8.40 14.12
C GLY A 186 -4.66 -9.80 13.60
N TRP A 187 -5.66 -9.85 12.75
CA TRP A 187 -6.12 -11.10 12.16
C TRP A 187 -6.70 -10.87 10.76
N LEU A 188 -6.79 -11.95 10.00
CA LEU A 188 -7.56 -11.98 8.77
C LEU A 188 -8.55 -13.14 8.79
N ALA A 189 -9.62 -13.00 8.02
CA ALA A 189 -10.53 -14.08 7.69
C ALA A 189 -11.04 -13.92 6.26
N GLY A 190 -11.32 -15.03 5.61
CA GLY A 190 -11.82 -15.00 4.25
C GLY A 190 -12.55 -16.25 3.85
N VAL A 191 -13.21 -16.13 2.71
CA VAL A 191 -13.93 -17.24 2.04
C VAL A 191 -13.54 -17.25 0.58
N ALA A 192 -13.41 -18.43 0.00
CA ALA A 192 -13.17 -18.59 -1.41
C ALA A 192 -14.08 -19.67 -2.00
N TYR A 193 -14.42 -19.48 -3.26
CA TYR A 193 -15.10 -20.48 -4.08
C TYR A 193 -14.28 -20.78 -5.32
N SER A 194 -14.06 -22.05 -5.60
CA SER A 194 -13.27 -22.50 -6.74
C SER A 194 -14.02 -23.53 -7.57
N LYS A 195 -13.93 -23.38 -8.89
CA LYS A 195 -14.41 -24.36 -9.86
C LYS A 195 -13.32 -24.60 -10.90
N PRO A 196 -12.43 -25.58 -10.67
CA PRO A 196 -11.23 -25.80 -11.48
C PRO A 196 -11.52 -26.08 -12.96
N GLU A 197 -12.68 -26.68 -13.28
CA GLU A 197 -13.05 -27.06 -14.64
C GLU A 197 -13.16 -25.87 -15.59
N ILE A 198 -13.44 -24.68 -15.05
CA ILE A 198 -13.53 -23.43 -15.80
C ILE A 198 -12.53 -22.38 -15.29
N ALA A 199 -11.54 -22.81 -14.51
CA ALA A 199 -10.55 -21.95 -13.88
C ALA A 199 -11.17 -20.80 -13.02
N LEU A 200 -12.39 -20.99 -12.51
CA LEU A 200 -13.05 -20.01 -11.67
C LEU A 200 -12.48 -20.07 -10.25
N GLN A 201 -12.13 -18.92 -9.74
CA GLN A 201 -11.85 -18.69 -8.32
C GLN A 201 -12.36 -17.30 -7.94
N ALA A 202 -13.10 -17.22 -6.85
CA ALA A 202 -13.54 -15.97 -6.25
C ALA A 202 -13.22 -16.01 -4.77
N ALA A 203 -12.56 -14.99 -4.24
CA ALA A 203 -12.18 -14.92 -2.83
C ALA A 203 -12.51 -13.54 -2.27
N LEU A 204 -13.03 -13.53 -1.05
CA LEU A 204 -13.26 -12.32 -0.27
C LEU A 204 -12.46 -12.42 1.02
N THR A 205 -11.56 -11.48 1.25
CA THR A 205 -10.65 -11.45 2.41
C THR A 205 -10.86 -10.15 3.17
N TYR A 206 -11.12 -10.25 4.45
CA TYR A 206 -11.11 -9.15 5.41
C TYR A 206 -9.84 -9.21 6.25
N ARG A 207 -9.22 -8.08 6.51
CA ARG A 207 -8.14 -7.90 7.48
C ARG A 207 -8.54 -6.87 8.51
N SER A 208 -8.32 -7.19 9.77
CA SER A 208 -8.61 -6.27 10.87
C SER A 208 -7.69 -5.06 10.84
N GLU A 209 -8.15 -3.95 11.41
CA GLU A 209 -7.27 -2.88 11.87
C GLU A 209 -6.28 -3.42 12.92
N ILE A 210 -5.14 -2.73 13.06
CA ILE A 210 -4.12 -3.05 14.08
C ILE A 210 -3.74 -1.76 14.79
N GLU A 211 -3.97 -1.74 16.10
CA GLU A 211 -3.63 -0.64 16.98
C GLU A 211 -2.20 -0.80 17.49
N HIS A 212 -1.36 0.20 17.23
CA HIS A 212 0.02 0.27 17.69
C HIS A 212 0.15 1.33 18.77
N ASN A 213 0.66 0.94 19.94
CA ASN A 213 0.96 1.83 21.05
C ASN A 213 2.47 1.93 21.23
N THR A 214 3.05 3.07 20.85
CA THR A 214 4.50 3.26 20.85
C THR A 214 4.88 4.66 21.36
N GLN A 215 6.11 5.08 21.17
CA GLN A 215 6.60 6.38 21.55
C GLN A 215 6.88 7.25 20.33
N ALA A 216 6.47 8.52 20.42
CA ALA A 216 6.86 9.57 19.53
C ALA A 216 7.85 10.52 20.22
N ALA A 217 9.02 10.73 19.63
CA ALA A 217 9.95 11.77 20.04
C ALA A 217 9.73 12.98 19.13
N GLU A 218 9.26 14.07 19.71
CA GLU A 218 8.90 15.29 19.01
C GLU A 218 9.84 16.45 19.33
N ILE A 219 10.18 17.24 18.30
CA ILE A 219 10.84 18.54 18.41
C ILE A 219 9.94 19.55 17.72
N TYR A 220 9.47 20.55 18.47
CA TYR A 220 8.59 21.60 17.95
C TYR A 220 9.03 22.98 18.49
N PRO A 221 9.88 23.71 17.78
CA PRO A 221 10.43 24.99 18.28
C PRO A 221 9.35 26.02 18.66
N PHE A 222 8.27 26.09 17.89
CA PHE A 222 7.18 27.04 18.14
C PHE A 222 6.42 26.76 19.46
N ALA A 223 6.44 25.54 19.98
CA ALA A 223 5.77 25.17 21.22
C ALA A 223 6.15 26.07 22.40
N GLN A 224 7.40 26.57 22.44
CA GLN A 224 7.85 27.52 23.47
C GLN A 224 7.04 28.82 23.48
N ARG A 225 6.57 29.30 22.33
CA ARG A 225 5.80 30.54 22.23
C ARG A 225 4.40 30.42 22.83
N VAL A 226 3.90 29.22 23.01
CA VAL A 226 2.62 28.93 23.64
C VAL A 226 2.77 28.33 25.05
N GLY A 227 3.97 28.37 25.61
CA GLY A 227 4.28 27.94 27.00
C GLY A 227 4.49 26.44 27.16
N LEU A 228 4.80 25.72 26.07
CA LEU A 228 5.10 24.29 26.11
C LEU A 228 6.60 24.03 25.91
N SER A 229 7.10 22.88 26.37
CA SER A 229 8.47 22.44 26.06
C SER A 229 8.58 22.18 24.56
N PRO A 230 9.70 22.61 23.90
CA PRO A 230 9.90 22.34 22.47
C PRO A 230 10.30 20.89 22.17
N ASN A 231 10.59 20.10 23.20
CA ASN A 231 10.95 18.69 23.06
C ASN A 231 10.06 17.86 23.95
N ARG A 232 9.56 16.75 23.38
CA ARG A 232 8.70 15.80 24.10
C ARG A 232 8.95 14.39 23.63
N ILE A 233 8.94 13.44 24.56
CA ILE A 233 8.78 12.03 24.26
C ILE A 233 7.50 11.59 24.97
N ASP A 234 6.56 11.08 24.22
CA ASP A 234 5.26 10.67 24.75
C ASP A 234 4.73 9.46 24.00
N THR A 235 3.74 8.79 24.58
CA THR A 235 3.04 7.70 23.92
C THR A 235 2.21 8.22 22.76
N ILE A 236 2.13 7.42 21.70
CA ILE A 236 1.27 7.66 20.54
C ILE A 236 0.56 6.35 20.18
N GLU A 237 -0.73 6.47 19.87
CA GLU A 237 -1.50 5.40 19.27
C GLU A 237 -1.64 5.65 17.78
N ILE A 238 -1.34 4.63 16.98
CA ILE A 238 -1.53 4.63 15.53
C ILE A 238 -2.27 3.37 15.16
N THR A 239 -3.45 3.51 14.58
CA THR A 239 -4.24 2.37 14.09
C THR A 239 -4.08 2.25 12.58
N THR A 240 -3.42 1.19 12.11
CA THR A 240 -3.40 0.87 10.68
C THR A 240 -4.77 0.34 10.27
N PRO A 241 -5.30 0.76 9.11
CA PRO A 241 -6.69 0.50 8.76
C PRO A 241 -6.98 -0.98 8.48
N GLU A 242 -8.23 -1.37 8.67
CA GLU A 242 -8.78 -2.59 8.13
C GLU A 242 -8.79 -2.56 6.60
N SER A 243 -9.03 -3.70 5.97
CA SER A 243 -9.18 -3.76 4.52
C SER A 243 -10.06 -4.92 4.07
N VAL A 244 -10.69 -4.76 2.90
CA VAL A 244 -11.44 -5.80 2.21
C VAL A 244 -10.90 -5.95 0.80
N ASN A 245 -10.50 -7.19 0.45
CA ASN A 245 -10.07 -7.53 -0.90
C ASN A 245 -11.04 -8.55 -1.50
N PHE A 246 -11.46 -8.31 -2.73
CA PHE A 246 -12.15 -9.28 -3.58
C PHE A 246 -11.26 -9.61 -4.76
N ASP A 247 -10.88 -10.90 -4.85
CA ASP A 247 -10.08 -11.46 -5.94
C ASP A 247 -10.95 -12.41 -6.76
N PHE A 248 -10.99 -12.20 -8.07
CA PHE A 248 -11.78 -13.00 -9.00
C PHE A 248 -10.95 -13.37 -10.22
N GLN A 249 -11.12 -14.62 -10.65
CA GLN A 249 -10.63 -15.08 -11.95
C GLN A 249 -11.60 -16.08 -12.58
N THR A 250 -11.61 -16.15 -13.89
CA THR A 250 -12.34 -17.18 -14.64
C THR A 250 -11.71 -17.43 -16.00
N GLY A 251 -11.75 -18.67 -16.45
CA GLY A 251 -11.38 -19.03 -17.82
C GLY A 251 -12.44 -18.54 -18.82
N ILE A 252 -11.99 -17.85 -19.86
CA ILE A 252 -12.82 -17.47 -21.01
C ILE A 252 -12.84 -18.60 -22.02
N ASN A 253 -11.69 -19.23 -22.24
CA ASN A 253 -11.48 -20.39 -23.06
C ASN A 253 -10.20 -21.15 -22.59
N PRO A 254 -9.84 -22.32 -23.14
CA PRO A 254 -8.70 -23.12 -22.64
C PRO A 254 -7.34 -22.41 -22.62
N THR A 255 -7.21 -21.26 -23.26
CA THR A 255 -5.96 -20.48 -23.32
C THR A 255 -6.06 -19.07 -22.80
N MET A 256 -7.24 -18.63 -22.36
CA MET A 256 -7.48 -17.26 -21.88
C MET A 256 -8.15 -17.27 -20.51
N LEU A 257 -7.68 -16.37 -19.66
CA LEU A 257 -8.18 -16.13 -18.31
C LEU A 257 -8.48 -14.63 -18.13
N ALA A 258 -9.64 -14.32 -17.56
CA ALA A 258 -9.96 -12.98 -17.09
C ALA A 258 -9.78 -12.90 -15.57
N THR A 259 -9.37 -11.73 -15.07
CA THR A 259 -9.26 -11.45 -13.65
C THR A 259 -9.87 -10.11 -13.31
N ALA A 260 -10.34 -10.00 -12.08
CA ALA A 260 -10.75 -8.73 -11.47
C ALA A 260 -10.30 -8.72 -10.01
N LYS A 261 -9.79 -7.58 -9.57
CA LYS A 261 -9.48 -7.31 -8.16
C LYS A 261 -10.18 -6.04 -7.74
N VAL A 262 -10.77 -6.06 -6.54
CA VAL A 262 -11.36 -4.87 -5.90
C VAL A 262 -10.81 -4.82 -4.49
N ARG A 263 -10.34 -3.65 -4.09
CA ARG A 263 -9.83 -3.39 -2.74
C ARG A 263 -10.49 -2.15 -2.18
N TRP A 264 -10.87 -2.22 -0.90
CA TRP A 264 -11.35 -1.10 -0.11
C TRP A 264 -10.53 -0.96 1.16
N VAL A 265 -10.19 0.28 1.50
CA VAL A 265 -9.47 0.65 2.72
C VAL A 265 -10.08 1.94 3.27
N PRO A 266 -10.57 1.97 4.53
CA PRO A 266 -11.18 3.14 5.15
C PRO A 266 -10.14 4.14 5.65
N TRP A 267 -9.43 4.79 4.73
CA TRP A 267 -8.43 5.80 5.08
C TRP A 267 -9.02 7.02 5.77
N SER A 268 -10.33 7.27 5.62
CA SER A 268 -11.01 8.37 6.34
C SER A 268 -10.98 8.24 7.87
N ASP A 269 -10.76 7.02 8.38
CA ASP A 269 -10.64 6.75 9.83
C ASP A 269 -9.19 6.82 10.33
N PHE A 270 -8.21 6.98 9.43
CA PHE A 270 -6.79 6.99 9.77
C PHE A 270 -6.31 8.38 10.16
N ALA A 271 -5.58 8.48 11.28
CA ALA A 271 -4.86 9.68 11.66
C ALA A 271 -3.55 9.35 12.40
N ILE A 272 -2.59 10.24 12.28
CA ILE A 272 -1.38 10.29 13.11
C ILE A 272 -1.43 11.59 13.89
N THR A 273 -1.55 11.51 15.23
CA THR A 273 -1.78 12.65 16.12
C THR A 273 -0.73 12.70 17.23
N PRO A 274 0.51 13.20 16.95
CA PRO A 274 1.54 13.34 17.97
C PRO A 274 1.13 14.35 19.04
N SER A 275 1.43 14.07 20.31
CA SER A 275 0.87 14.79 21.45
C SER A 275 1.32 16.26 21.52
N LEU A 276 2.60 16.57 21.29
CA LEU A 276 3.12 17.92 21.31
C LEU A 276 2.57 18.76 20.14
N TYR A 277 2.48 18.15 18.94
CA TYR A 277 1.90 18.80 17.76
C TYR A 277 0.45 19.19 18.00
N ASN A 278 -0.36 18.24 18.46
CA ASN A 278 -1.79 18.44 18.76
C ASN A 278 -1.98 19.45 19.90
N GLU A 279 -1.26 19.32 21.02
CA GLU A 279 -1.40 20.25 22.16
C GLU A 279 -0.97 21.70 21.80
N THR A 280 0.09 21.85 21.01
CA THR A 280 0.51 23.15 20.51
C THR A 280 -0.59 23.80 19.66
N SER A 281 -1.22 23.02 18.78
CA SER A 281 -2.32 23.53 17.97
C SER A 281 -3.57 23.86 18.79
N LYS A 282 -3.90 23.10 19.83
CA LYS A 282 -4.97 23.44 20.78
C LYS A 282 -4.78 24.82 21.47
N LYS A 283 -3.54 25.21 21.75
CA LYS A 283 -3.26 26.56 22.28
C LYS A 283 -3.57 27.68 21.28
N LEU A 284 -3.74 27.35 20.02
CA LEU A 284 -4.07 28.26 18.91
C LEU A 284 -5.52 28.10 18.44
N ALA A 285 -6.34 27.36 19.17
CA ALA A 285 -7.75 27.11 18.83
C ALA A 285 -8.50 28.43 18.59
N GLY A 286 -9.34 28.44 17.54
CA GLY A 286 -10.06 29.64 17.10
C GLY A 286 -9.35 30.47 16.05
N GLN A 287 -8.09 30.18 15.70
CA GLN A 287 -7.48 30.69 14.51
C GLN A 287 -8.00 29.94 13.27
N PRO A 288 -7.97 30.57 12.08
CA PRO A 288 -8.44 29.90 10.86
C PRO A 288 -7.80 28.54 10.63
N GLY A 289 -8.62 27.51 10.42
CA GLY A 289 -8.19 26.13 10.17
C GLY A 289 -7.70 25.37 11.40
N ILE A 290 -7.82 25.91 12.61
CA ILE A 290 -7.41 25.25 13.86
C ILE A 290 -8.64 24.97 14.73
N PRO A 291 -9.12 23.71 14.78
CA PRO A 291 -10.24 23.32 15.62
C PRO A 291 -9.87 23.24 17.11
N ALA A 292 -10.88 23.19 17.96
CA ALA A 292 -10.69 23.14 19.42
C ALA A 292 -9.98 21.85 19.89
N GLU A 293 -10.19 20.75 19.20
CA GLU A 293 -9.57 19.44 19.43
C GLU A 293 -8.10 19.37 18.98
N GLY A 294 -7.61 20.42 18.33
CA GLY A 294 -6.25 20.47 17.77
C GLY A 294 -6.17 19.80 16.40
N LEU A 295 -4.95 19.71 15.90
CA LEU A 295 -4.66 19.17 14.55
C LEU A 295 -4.05 17.78 14.63
N ASP A 296 -4.42 16.96 13.65
CA ASP A 296 -3.68 15.75 13.29
C ASP A 296 -2.50 16.13 12.38
N LEU A 297 -1.39 15.42 12.51
CA LEU A 297 -0.25 15.60 11.62
C LEU A 297 -0.53 15.03 10.22
N VAL A 298 -1.16 13.85 10.17
CA VAL A 298 -1.61 13.17 8.95
C VAL A 298 -3.04 12.69 9.15
N SER A 299 -3.90 12.93 8.18
CA SER A 299 -5.26 12.40 8.09
C SER A 299 -5.72 12.41 6.64
N TYR A 300 -6.72 11.60 6.32
CA TYR A 300 -7.34 11.53 5.00
C TYR A 300 -8.83 11.77 5.08
N ASP A 301 -9.44 12.28 3.99
CA ASP A 301 -10.84 12.72 4.00
C ASP A 301 -11.78 11.66 3.39
N LYS A 302 -11.25 10.67 2.68
CA LYS A 302 -12.04 9.65 1.99
C LYS A 302 -11.42 8.26 2.09
N ASP A 303 -12.29 7.26 1.94
CA ASP A 303 -11.88 5.88 1.77
C ASP A 303 -11.31 5.65 0.38
N GLN A 304 -10.37 4.71 0.29
CA GLN A 304 -9.80 4.25 -0.96
C GLN A 304 -10.59 3.09 -1.54
N TRP A 305 -10.82 3.17 -2.84
CA TRP A 305 -11.27 2.08 -3.69
C TRP A 305 -10.28 1.85 -4.82
N GLN A 306 -9.93 0.61 -5.03
CA GLN A 306 -9.04 0.19 -6.11
C GLN A 306 -9.68 -0.93 -6.90
N VAL A 307 -9.61 -0.84 -8.23
CA VAL A 307 -10.11 -1.85 -9.16
C VAL A 307 -9.05 -2.14 -10.20
N GLU A 308 -8.75 -3.42 -10.42
CA GLU A 308 -7.87 -3.87 -11.48
C GLU A 308 -8.54 -5.00 -12.28
N LEU A 309 -8.51 -4.87 -13.60
CA LEU A 309 -9.00 -5.88 -14.54
C LEU A 309 -7.82 -6.40 -15.35
N GLY A 310 -7.80 -7.70 -15.60
CA GLY A 310 -6.73 -8.35 -16.34
C GLY A 310 -7.20 -9.41 -17.32
N LEU A 311 -6.41 -9.59 -18.37
CA LEU A 311 -6.54 -10.69 -19.32
C LEU A 311 -5.19 -11.37 -19.49
N ALA A 312 -5.17 -12.70 -19.27
CA ALA A 312 -4.01 -13.53 -19.55
C ALA A 312 -4.27 -14.44 -20.74
N LYS A 313 -3.25 -14.64 -21.55
CA LYS A 313 -3.28 -15.55 -22.67
C LYS A 313 -2.06 -16.46 -22.69
N ARG A 314 -2.29 -17.76 -22.75
CA ARG A 314 -1.26 -18.76 -22.98
C ARG A 314 -0.90 -18.76 -24.46
N LEU A 315 0.35 -18.41 -24.77
CA LEU A 315 0.89 -18.40 -26.13
C LEU A 315 1.49 -19.75 -26.51
N THR A 316 2.14 -20.40 -25.56
CA THR A 316 2.72 -21.73 -25.70
C THR A 316 2.45 -22.56 -24.44
N PRO A 317 2.75 -23.87 -24.40
CA PRO A 317 2.60 -24.65 -23.15
C PRO A 317 3.38 -24.10 -21.94
N VAL A 318 4.44 -23.33 -22.18
CA VAL A 318 5.34 -22.80 -21.13
C VAL A 318 5.28 -21.29 -20.98
N LEU A 319 4.67 -20.55 -21.91
CA LEU A 319 4.64 -19.09 -21.92
C LEU A 319 3.22 -18.55 -21.93
N ALA A 320 2.92 -17.67 -20.98
CA ALA A 320 1.72 -16.85 -20.95
C ALA A 320 2.05 -15.38 -20.83
N VAL A 321 1.22 -14.52 -21.41
CA VAL A 321 1.30 -13.06 -21.31
C VAL A 321 0.04 -12.52 -20.66
N THR A 322 0.14 -11.36 -20.03
CA THR A 322 -0.96 -10.71 -19.33
C THR A 322 -0.96 -9.23 -19.61
N GLY A 323 -2.16 -8.67 -19.81
CA GLY A 323 -2.40 -7.24 -19.80
C GLY A 323 -3.35 -6.88 -18.68
N THR A 324 -3.13 -5.75 -18.02
CA THR A 324 -3.99 -5.22 -16.95
C THR A 324 -4.30 -3.75 -17.17
N VAL A 325 -5.45 -3.33 -16.68
CA VAL A 325 -5.82 -1.93 -16.50
C VAL A 325 -6.35 -1.75 -15.09
N GLY A 326 -6.04 -0.61 -14.48
CA GLY A 326 -6.41 -0.35 -13.10
C GLY A 326 -6.85 1.09 -12.86
N TRP A 327 -7.56 1.27 -11.78
CA TRP A 327 -8.02 2.54 -11.26
C TRP A 327 -7.96 2.52 -9.73
N ASP A 328 -7.57 3.67 -9.17
CA ASP A 328 -7.54 3.93 -7.74
C ASP A 328 -8.18 5.30 -7.48
N SER A 329 -9.08 5.36 -6.51
CA SER A 329 -9.86 6.57 -6.23
C SER A 329 -9.08 7.68 -5.52
N GLY A 330 -7.91 7.36 -4.96
CA GLY A 330 -7.27 8.24 -3.98
C GLY A 330 -7.96 8.20 -2.62
N ALA A 331 -7.47 9.00 -1.70
CA ALA A 331 -7.98 9.15 -0.33
C ALA A 331 -8.49 10.58 -0.06
N GLY A 332 -8.78 11.34 -1.07
CA GLY A 332 -9.35 12.69 -1.04
C GLY A 332 -8.49 13.74 -1.75
N ASN A 333 -9.16 14.84 -2.17
CA ASN A 333 -8.52 16.02 -2.75
C ASN A 333 -9.29 17.28 -2.28
N PRO A 334 -8.65 18.25 -1.62
CA PRO A 334 -7.21 18.35 -1.33
C PRO A 334 -6.66 17.22 -0.44
N VAL A 335 -5.38 16.91 -0.61
CA VAL A 335 -4.70 15.81 0.10
C VAL A 335 -3.49 16.37 0.86
N SER A 336 -2.98 15.61 1.83
CA SER A 336 -1.78 15.98 2.58
C SER A 336 -0.60 16.27 1.65
N SER A 337 0.10 17.38 1.86
CA SER A 337 1.35 17.67 1.16
C SER A 337 2.47 16.66 1.41
N LEU A 338 2.30 15.73 2.36
CA LEU A 338 3.22 14.63 2.60
C LEU A 338 3.03 13.47 1.61
N GLY A 339 1.98 13.50 0.78
CA GLY A 339 1.72 12.53 -0.28
C GLY A 339 0.67 13.07 -1.27
N PRO A 340 1.01 14.09 -2.07
CA PRO A 340 0.04 14.87 -2.85
C PRO A 340 -0.31 14.20 -4.19
N ILE A 341 -0.93 13.02 -4.11
CA ILE A 341 -1.43 12.26 -5.26
C ILE A 341 -2.88 11.89 -4.98
N GLU A 342 -3.78 12.06 -5.96
CA GLU A 342 -5.16 11.61 -5.86
C GLU A 342 -5.42 10.42 -6.78
N GLY A 343 -5.12 9.22 -6.26
CA GLY A 343 -5.33 7.98 -6.99
C GLY A 343 -4.55 7.89 -8.30
N TYR A 344 -4.92 6.96 -9.15
CA TYR A 344 -4.28 6.78 -10.46
C TYR A 344 -5.15 5.96 -11.43
N TYR A 345 -4.83 6.05 -12.71
CA TYR A 345 -5.11 5.03 -13.71
C TYR A 345 -3.83 4.27 -14.01
N SER A 346 -3.95 3.00 -14.39
CA SER A 346 -2.78 2.20 -14.74
C SER A 346 -3.02 1.28 -15.92
N ALA A 347 -1.93 0.97 -16.63
CA ALA A 347 -1.88 -0.10 -17.61
C ALA A 347 -0.61 -0.93 -17.38
N GLY A 348 -0.74 -2.25 -17.44
CA GLY A 348 0.36 -3.16 -17.17
C GLY A 348 0.45 -4.29 -18.18
N LEU A 349 1.67 -4.78 -18.34
CA LEU A 349 1.99 -5.95 -19.15
C LEU A 349 2.91 -6.87 -18.38
N GLY A 350 2.72 -8.18 -18.54
CA GLY A 350 3.56 -9.18 -17.90
C GLY A 350 3.63 -10.47 -18.67
N ALA A 351 4.59 -11.29 -18.30
CA ALA A 351 4.78 -12.63 -18.84
C ALA A 351 5.14 -13.61 -17.72
N LYS A 352 4.69 -14.84 -17.87
CA LYS A 352 5.08 -15.99 -17.06
C LYS A 352 5.71 -17.05 -17.95
N TYR A 353 6.88 -17.52 -17.54
CA TYR A 353 7.59 -18.61 -18.18
C TYR A 353 7.76 -19.79 -17.19
N ASN A 354 7.21 -20.95 -17.53
CA ASN A 354 7.42 -22.18 -16.79
C ASN A 354 8.77 -22.77 -17.16
N VAL A 355 9.76 -22.63 -16.28
CA VAL A 355 11.12 -23.15 -16.45
C VAL A 355 11.14 -24.67 -16.40
N THR A 356 10.32 -25.25 -15.50
CA THR A 356 10.05 -26.67 -15.36
C THR A 356 8.56 -26.89 -15.09
N GLU A 357 8.14 -28.12 -14.85
CA GLU A 357 6.76 -28.42 -14.44
C GLU A 357 6.39 -27.78 -13.09
N ASN A 358 7.37 -27.52 -12.23
CA ASN A 358 7.15 -26.99 -10.88
C ASN A 358 7.61 -25.52 -10.73
N TRP A 359 8.61 -25.08 -11.47
CA TRP A 359 9.20 -23.74 -11.33
C TRP A 359 8.77 -22.81 -12.43
N ALA A 360 8.41 -21.60 -12.06
CA ALA A 360 8.11 -20.53 -12.99
C ALA A 360 8.74 -19.19 -12.56
N ILE A 361 9.10 -18.41 -13.57
CA ILE A 361 9.51 -17.02 -13.43
C ILE A 361 8.45 -16.17 -14.10
N SER A 362 8.05 -15.10 -13.42
CA SER A 362 7.17 -14.08 -13.99
C SER A 362 7.83 -12.72 -13.86
N ALA A 363 7.63 -11.88 -14.87
CA ALA A 363 8.08 -10.49 -14.83
C ALA A 363 7.01 -9.60 -15.47
N GLY A 364 6.92 -8.36 -15.01
CA GLY A 364 5.98 -7.40 -15.55
C GLY A 364 6.29 -5.97 -15.15
N GLY A 365 5.63 -5.07 -15.83
CA GLY A 365 5.67 -3.64 -15.57
C GLY A 365 4.30 -3.02 -15.67
N LYS A 366 4.10 -1.94 -14.93
CA LYS A 366 2.88 -1.16 -14.90
C LYS A 366 3.26 0.32 -14.98
N TYR A 367 2.57 1.05 -15.82
CA TYR A 367 2.64 2.50 -15.88
C TYR A 367 1.43 3.09 -15.17
N LEU A 368 1.64 4.16 -14.42
CA LEU A 368 0.63 4.82 -13.59
C LEU A 368 0.53 6.29 -14.00
N TRP A 369 -0.67 6.73 -14.31
CA TRP A 369 -1.02 8.14 -14.48
C TRP A 369 -1.67 8.61 -13.19
N PHE A 370 -0.97 9.45 -12.43
CA PHE A 370 -1.48 9.96 -11.15
C PHE A 370 -2.54 11.02 -11.35
N GLY A 371 -3.54 11.05 -10.47
CA GLY A 371 -4.53 12.10 -10.43
C GLY A 371 -3.93 13.42 -9.93
N ASP A 372 -4.39 14.53 -10.50
CA ASP A 372 -4.02 15.87 -10.06
C ASP A 372 -4.46 16.11 -8.62
N ALA A 373 -3.61 16.71 -7.81
CA ALA A 373 -3.86 16.92 -6.40
C ALA A 373 -3.47 18.32 -5.93
N LYS A 374 -4.33 18.90 -5.12
CA LYS A 374 -3.99 20.10 -4.33
C LYS A 374 -3.44 19.65 -2.98
N GLY A 375 -2.19 20.02 -2.72
CA GLY A 375 -1.54 19.72 -1.46
C GLY A 375 -1.97 20.69 -0.36
N GLN A 376 -2.41 20.14 0.77
CA GLN A 376 -2.77 20.93 1.96
C GLN A 376 -1.90 20.56 3.15
N ILE A 377 -1.79 21.51 4.07
CA ILE A 377 -1.19 21.30 5.40
C ILE A 377 -2.29 20.89 6.40
N PRO A 378 -1.94 20.43 7.62
CA PRO A 378 -2.93 19.98 8.63
C PRO A 378 -4.05 20.98 8.93
N SER A 379 -3.82 22.29 8.85
CA SER A 379 -4.85 23.33 9.00
C SER A 379 -5.82 23.43 7.80
N LYS A 380 -5.79 22.48 6.87
CA LYS A 380 -6.59 22.44 5.63
C LYS A 380 -6.34 23.62 4.68
N THR A 381 -5.22 24.34 4.85
CA THR A 381 -4.79 25.39 3.93
C THR A 381 -4.10 24.75 2.73
N ILE A 382 -4.57 25.08 1.52
CA ILE A 382 -3.95 24.65 0.27
C ILE A 382 -2.65 25.44 0.07
N VAL A 383 -1.54 24.74 -0.12
CA VAL A 383 -0.19 25.31 -0.20
C VAL A 383 0.57 24.89 -1.45
N SER A 384 0.00 24.01 -2.26
CA SER A 384 0.65 23.51 -3.47
C SER A 384 -0.36 22.92 -4.46
N ASP A 385 0.09 22.74 -5.70
CA ASP A 385 -0.64 22.15 -6.80
C ASP A 385 0.26 21.17 -7.55
N PHE A 386 -0.22 19.94 -7.77
CA PHE A 386 0.52 18.86 -8.41
C PHE A 386 -0.33 18.32 -9.57
N GLU A 387 0.18 18.44 -10.78
CA GLU A 387 -0.53 18.09 -12.01
C GLU A 387 0.38 17.31 -12.95
N ASP A 388 -0.23 16.50 -13.83
CA ASP A 388 0.46 15.76 -14.91
C ASP A 388 1.58 14.83 -14.41
N ASN A 389 1.40 14.19 -13.27
CA ASN A 389 2.37 13.30 -12.66
C ASN A 389 2.12 11.85 -13.03
N ASP A 390 3.20 11.07 -13.02
CA ASP A 390 3.16 9.67 -13.40
C ASP A 390 4.20 8.83 -12.64
N GLY A 391 4.21 7.53 -12.93
CA GLY A 391 5.18 6.62 -12.36
C GLY A 391 5.12 5.26 -13.04
N PHE A 392 6.04 4.41 -12.64
CA PHE A 392 6.05 3.03 -13.09
C PHE A 392 6.40 2.07 -11.95
N ALA A 393 5.99 0.84 -12.15
CA ALA A 393 6.31 -0.25 -11.25
C ALA A 393 6.83 -1.44 -12.05
N LEU A 394 7.85 -2.11 -11.55
CA LEU A 394 8.42 -3.33 -12.12
C LEU A 394 8.35 -4.44 -11.08
N GLY A 395 8.00 -5.64 -11.51
CA GLY A 395 7.93 -6.80 -10.65
C GLY A 395 8.56 -8.03 -11.28
N VAL A 396 9.24 -8.82 -10.43
CA VAL A 396 9.75 -10.14 -10.79
C VAL A 396 9.30 -11.13 -9.71
N LYS A 397 8.80 -12.28 -10.14
CA LYS A 397 8.37 -13.35 -9.25
C LYS A 397 9.03 -14.67 -9.64
N LEU A 398 9.60 -15.35 -8.65
CA LEU A 398 9.95 -16.76 -8.70
C LEU A 398 8.88 -17.54 -7.95
N SER A 399 8.33 -18.59 -8.55
CA SER A 399 7.33 -19.44 -7.90
C SER A 399 7.61 -20.92 -8.12
N TYR A 400 7.26 -21.68 -7.09
CA TYR A 400 7.29 -23.14 -7.08
C TYR A 400 5.89 -23.66 -6.79
N GLN A 401 5.43 -24.67 -7.53
CA GLN A 401 4.16 -25.34 -7.27
C GLN A 401 4.30 -26.84 -7.53
N ALA A 402 3.91 -27.64 -6.54
CA ALA A 402 3.82 -29.09 -6.66
C ALA A 402 2.43 -29.58 -6.24
N LYS A 403 1.84 -30.47 -7.05
CA LYS A 403 0.59 -31.15 -6.65
C LYS A 403 0.90 -32.13 -5.53
N GLN A 404 -0.01 -32.18 -4.56
CA GLN A 404 -0.02 -33.23 -3.54
C GLN A 404 -1.17 -34.20 -3.85
N ASN A 405 -0.86 -35.46 -3.84
CA ASN A 405 -1.88 -36.55 -3.93
C ASN A 405 -2.01 -37.13 -2.52
N PHE A 406 -3.17 -36.94 -1.92
CA PHE A 406 -3.50 -37.59 -0.66
C PHE A 406 -4.20 -38.93 -0.99
N ASN A 407 -3.63 -40.06 -0.51
CA ASN A 407 -4.18 -41.41 -0.67
C ASN A 407 -5.26 -41.68 0.37
#